data_940171338ba5b3791ff83bdb9e329f3e
#
_entry.id   940171338ba5b3791ff83bdb9e329f3e
#
_cell.length_a   1.000
_cell.length_b   1.000
_cell.length_c   1.000
_cell.angle_alpha   90.00
_cell.angle_beta   90.00
_cell.angle_gamma   90.00
#
_symmetry.space_group_name_H-M   'P 1'
#
loop_
_entity.id
_entity.type
_entity.pdbx_description
1 polymer ?
#
loop_
_entity_poly.entity_id
_entity_poly.type
_entity_poly.pdbx_seq_one_letter_code
_entity_poly.pdbx_strand_id
1 'polypeptide(L)'
;MMAAVAAADAGAQVCLIEKNEKLGKKLFITGKGRCNVTNAAQLDTFFSNICTNNKFLYSAIYGFDNHTLMEWLEQAGCPLKTERGDRVFPVSDHSSDVIAAFQRELKRHNVEILLNTTVKSLIIHEPDRADDNESYSGQSRDMSVGKEQGREKKDKWRKIKRRVAGVRLTDGRILAAHSVIICTGGLSYPATGSTGDGHRFATDAGLKVVTCSPSLVPFEVEEDWCAELMGLSLKNVEVKLILGGQELYRGFGEMLFTHFGVSGPLILSASSFYGRKDYKKDSENDSKSRLYIDLKPAMDPEQLDRRLLRDFEENKNKQFKNALSGLFPGKLIPVMVKLSGIDPEKKVNEITREERKQFVHLIKQLPLTVTGTRGYEEAIITRGGVSVKEINPSSMETRAVKGLFFAGEVLDVDALTGGFNLQIAWSTGYLAGMSAAQVLED
;
A
#
# COMPACT_ATOMS: atom_id res chain seq x y z
N MET A 1 6.67 16.46 -1.76
CA MET A 1 6.82 17.21 -3.02
C MET A 1 5.46 17.67 -3.55
N MET A 2 4.51 16.80 -3.89
CA MET A 2 3.18 17.21 -4.42
C MET A 2 2.48 18.23 -3.51
N ALA A 3 2.39 18.00 -2.20
CA ALA A 3 1.76 18.95 -1.28
C ALA A 3 2.45 20.32 -1.28
N ALA A 4 3.77 20.36 -1.41
CA ALA A 4 4.52 21.62 -1.46
C ALA A 4 4.27 22.38 -2.77
N VAL A 5 4.23 21.67 -3.91
CA VAL A 5 3.88 22.29 -5.20
C VAL A 5 2.45 22.82 -5.17
N ALA A 6 1.49 22.01 -4.70
CA ALA A 6 0.07 22.43 -4.66
C ALA A 6 -0.17 23.64 -3.74
N ALA A 7 0.47 23.69 -2.57
CA ALA A 7 0.36 24.83 -1.67
C ALA A 7 1.00 26.10 -2.27
N ALA A 8 2.17 25.97 -2.91
CA ALA A 8 2.85 27.10 -3.52
C ALA A 8 2.12 27.62 -4.78
N ASP A 9 1.54 26.74 -5.57
CA ASP A 9 0.69 27.09 -6.73
C ASP A 9 -0.58 27.85 -6.27
N ALA A 10 -1.11 27.51 -5.10
CA ALA A 10 -2.21 28.22 -4.45
C ALA A 10 -1.78 29.54 -3.74
N GLY A 11 -0.54 30.00 -3.91
CA GLY A 11 -0.03 31.29 -3.42
C GLY A 11 0.60 31.25 -2.03
N ALA A 12 0.72 30.11 -1.38
CA ALA A 12 1.37 30.01 -0.07
C ALA A 12 2.91 30.09 -0.19
N GLN A 13 3.55 30.71 0.83
CA GLN A 13 4.99 30.60 1.01
C GLN A 13 5.32 29.24 1.64
N VAL A 14 6.09 28.40 0.96
CA VAL A 14 6.30 27.02 1.35
C VAL A 14 7.77 26.72 1.64
N CYS A 15 8.02 26.03 2.77
CA CYS A 15 9.30 25.42 3.12
C CYS A 15 9.14 23.89 3.15
N LEU A 16 9.86 23.15 2.31
CA LEU A 16 9.91 21.70 2.27
C LEU A 16 11.12 21.21 3.06
N ILE A 17 10.86 20.46 4.13
CA ILE A 17 11.89 19.90 5.01
C ILE A 17 12.08 18.42 4.68
N GLU A 18 13.31 18.02 4.38
CA GLU A 18 13.70 16.63 4.11
C GLU A 18 14.91 16.24 4.94
N LYS A 19 14.82 15.15 5.71
CA LYS A 19 15.93 14.69 6.56
C LYS A 19 17.07 14.03 5.78
N ASN A 20 16.81 13.56 4.56
CA ASN A 20 17.82 13.00 3.68
C ASN A 20 18.60 14.09 2.92
N GLU A 21 19.70 13.65 2.29
CA GLU A 21 20.56 14.48 1.46
C GLU A 21 19.94 14.86 0.09
N LYS A 22 18.82 14.22 -0.28
CA LYS A 22 18.11 14.46 -1.54
C LYS A 22 16.61 14.15 -1.43
N LEU A 23 15.81 14.79 -2.27
CA LEU A 23 14.39 14.52 -2.39
C LEU A 23 14.12 13.18 -3.07
N GLY A 24 12.99 12.54 -2.71
CA GLY A 24 12.43 11.43 -3.46
C GLY A 24 13.17 10.10 -3.32
N LYS A 25 13.95 9.84 -2.26
CA LYS A 25 14.71 8.57 -2.09
C LYS A 25 13.82 7.34 -2.21
N LYS A 26 12.63 7.33 -1.59
CA LYS A 26 11.71 6.20 -1.72
C LYS A 26 11.13 6.11 -3.12
N LEU A 27 10.78 7.24 -3.72
CA LEU A 27 10.28 7.28 -5.11
C LEU A 27 11.31 6.73 -6.10
N PHE A 28 12.61 7.03 -5.87
CA PHE A 28 13.72 6.56 -6.70
C PHE A 28 13.80 5.04 -6.81
N ILE A 29 13.49 4.30 -5.76
CA ILE A 29 13.55 2.82 -5.75
C ILE A 29 12.25 2.14 -6.17
N THR A 30 11.14 2.88 -6.31
CA THR A 30 9.85 2.31 -6.69
C THR A 30 9.87 1.72 -8.10
N GLY A 31 9.08 0.66 -8.32
CA GLY A 31 9.01 0.00 -9.62
C GLY A 31 10.38 -0.54 -10.10
N LYS A 32 11.26 -0.91 -9.18
CA LYS A 32 12.65 -1.34 -9.48
C LYS A 32 13.48 -0.24 -10.19
N GLY A 33 13.30 1.01 -9.77
CA GLY A 33 13.98 2.16 -10.33
C GLY A 33 13.29 2.81 -11.54
N ARG A 34 12.16 2.23 -12.00
CA ARG A 34 11.37 2.76 -13.13
C ARG A 34 10.29 3.75 -12.71
N CYS A 35 9.84 3.70 -11.47
CA CYS A 35 8.70 4.42 -10.89
C CYS A 35 7.37 4.16 -11.60
N ASN A 36 6.57 3.22 -11.08
CA ASN A 36 5.17 3.08 -11.48
C ASN A 36 4.35 4.21 -10.85
N VAL A 37 4.24 5.35 -11.57
CA VAL A 37 3.72 6.61 -11.03
C VAL A 37 2.25 6.56 -10.65
N THR A 38 1.45 5.81 -11.41
CA THR A 38 0.02 5.63 -11.18
C THR A 38 -0.50 4.41 -11.95
N ASN A 39 -1.82 4.23 -11.94
CA ASN A 39 -2.54 3.27 -12.76
C ASN A 39 -3.57 4.02 -13.60
N ALA A 40 -3.62 3.78 -14.89
CA ALA A 40 -4.55 4.42 -15.83
C ALA A 40 -5.97 3.81 -15.84
N ALA A 41 -6.26 2.88 -14.91
CA ALA A 41 -7.58 2.25 -14.80
C ALA A 41 -8.68 3.29 -14.50
N GLN A 42 -9.92 2.95 -14.89
CA GLN A 42 -11.11 3.71 -14.52
C GLN A 42 -11.26 3.77 -12.98
N LEU A 43 -11.87 4.84 -12.47
CA LEU A 43 -11.97 5.10 -11.02
C LEU A 43 -12.62 3.97 -10.24
N ASP A 44 -13.64 3.28 -10.77
CA ASP A 44 -14.26 2.14 -10.09
C ASP A 44 -13.26 0.99 -9.87
N THR A 45 -12.47 0.68 -10.91
CA THR A 45 -11.37 -0.30 -10.80
C THR A 45 -10.30 0.20 -9.84
N PHE A 46 -9.99 1.50 -9.87
CA PHE A 46 -9.04 2.11 -8.95
C PHE A 46 -9.47 1.92 -7.50
N PHE A 47 -10.72 2.29 -7.15
CA PHE A 47 -11.25 2.15 -5.80
C PHE A 47 -11.38 0.69 -5.34
N SER A 48 -11.62 -0.25 -6.24
CA SER A 48 -11.68 -1.70 -5.91
C SER A 48 -10.30 -2.28 -5.51
N ASN A 49 -9.20 -1.61 -5.89
CA ASN A 49 -7.85 -1.98 -5.51
C ASN A 49 -7.38 -1.34 -4.20
N ILE A 50 -8.18 -0.48 -3.57
CA ILE A 50 -7.87 0.09 -2.25
C ILE A 50 -8.37 -0.88 -1.18
N CYS A 51 -7.44 -1.39 -0.39
CA CYS A 51 -7.71 -2.43 0.60
C CYS A 51 -8.29 -1.89 1.91
N THR A 52 -7.94 -0.66 2.30
CA THR A 52 -8.33 -0.05 3.58
C THR A 52 -8.84 1.38 3.38
N ASN A 53 -9.99 1.70 4.00
CA ASN A 53 -10.54 3.06 4.08
C ASN A 53 -10.78 3.75 2.72
N ASN A 54 -11.20 3.02 1.69
CA ASN A 54 -11.38 3.55 0.33
C ASN A 54 -12.30 4.79 0.26
N LYS A 55 -13.40 4.80 1.04
CA LYS A 55 -14.36 5.92 1.08
C LYS A 55 -13.74 7.23 1.58
N PHE A 56 -12.74 7.16 2.43
CA PHE A 56 -12.00 8.33 2.91
C PHE A 56 -11.30 9.08 1.78
N LEU A 57 -10.91 8.38 0.72
CA LEU A 57 -10.10 8.92 -0.36
C LEU A 57 -10.92 9.59 -1.47
N TYR A 58 -12.26 9.56 -1.43
CA TYR A 58 -13.08 10.10 -2.52
C TYR A 58 -12.74 11.55 -2.86
N SER A 59 -12.75 12.46 -1.87
CA SER A 59 -12.45 13.88 -2.13
C SER A 59 -11.06 14.07 -2.74
N ALA A 60 -10.06 13.36 -2.24
CA ALA A 60 -8.69 13.48 -2.73
C ALA A 60 -8.55 12.93 -4.16
N ILE A 61 -9.09 11.73 -4.44
CA ILE A 61 -8.97 11.09 -5.76
C ILE A 61 -9.80 11.83 -6.81
N TYR A 62 -11.04 12.26 -6.50
CA TYR A 62 -11.84 13.02 -7.46
C TYR A 62 -11.31 14.45 -7.66
N GLY A 63 -10.61 15.02 -6.67
CA GLY A 63 -9.99 16.34 -6.82
C GLY A 63 -8.67 16.34 -7.59
N PHE A 64 -7.95 15.22 -7.59
CA PHE A 64 -6.70 15.04 -8.33
C PHE A 64 -6.52 13.56 -8.67
N ASP A 65 -7.13 13.14 -9.77
CA ASP A 65 -7.16 11.74 -10.19
C ASP A 65 -5.89 11.31 -10.97
N ASN A 66 -5.90 10.07 -11.42
CA ASN A 66 -4.80 9.49 -12.18
C ASN A 66 -4.59 10.16 -13.54
N HIS A 67 -5.65 10.58 -14.24
CA HIS A 67 -5.54 11.27 -15.52
C HIS A 67 -4.98 12.68 -15.32
N THR A 68 -5.47 13.42 -14.36
CA THR A 68 -4.96 14.73 -13.97
C THR A 68 -3.48 14.68 -13.58
N LEU A 69 -3.07 13.63 -12.82
CA LEU A 69 -1.65 13.42 -12.51
C LEU A 69 -0.80 13.17 -13.76
N MET A 70 -1.29 12.34 -14.69
CA MET A 70 -0.56 12.04 -15.92
C MET A 70 -0.33 13.30 -16.74
N GLU A 71 -1.39 14.09 -16.97
CA GLU A 71 -1.31 15.38 -17.67
C GLU A 71 -0.35 16.34 -16.97
N TRP A 72 -0.42 16.44 -15.65
CA TRP A 72 0.46 17.28 -14.86
C TRP A 72 1.94 16.89 -15.01
N LEU A 73 2.26 15.59 -14.94
CA LEU A 73 3.63 15.10 -15.11
C LEU A 73 4.17 15.34 -16.52
N GLU A 74 3.35 15.16 -17.55
CA GLU A 74 3.73 15.44 -18.93
C GLU A 74 3.99 16.95 -19.16
N GLN A 75 3.13 17.83 -18.62
CA GLN A 75 3.34 19.27 -18.63
C GLN A 75 4.59 19.69 -17.87
N ALA A 76 4.91 19.00 -16.76
CA ALA A 76 6.16 19.19 -16.01
C ALA A 76 7.40 18.59 -16.71
N GLY A 77 7.26 18.09 -17.96
CA GLY A 77 8.34 17.58 -18.79
C GLY A 77 8.80 16.16 -18.43
N CYS A 78 7.87 15.31 -17.98
CA CYS A 78 8.08 13.87 -17.76
C CYS A 78 7.11 13.07 -18.64
N PRO A 79 7.46 12.74 -19.91
CA PRO A 79 6.62 11.93 -20.79
C PRO A 79 6.34 10.56 -20.21
N LEU A 80 5.09 10.09 -20.32
CA LEU A 80 4.61 8.86 -19.72
C LEU A 80 4.23 7.82 -20.78
N LYS A 81 4.24 6.55 -20.39
CA LYS A 81 3.72 5.40 -21.15
C LYS A 81 2.89 4.50 -20.24
N THR A 82 1.82 3.93 -20.81
CA THR A 82 1.00 2.92 -20.15
C THR A 82 1.40 1.53 -20.62
N GLU A 83 1.61 0.62 -19.68
CA GLU A 83 1.96 -0.78 -19.92
C GLU A 83 0.81 -1.72 -19.52
N ARG A 84 0.98 -3.03 -19.77
CA ARG A 84 0.00 -4.07 -19.40
C ARG A 84 -0.46 -3.91 -17.95
N GLY A 85 -1.78 -3.99 -17.73
CA GLY A 85 -2.42 -3.81 -16.42
C GLY A 85 -2.51 -2.34 -16.02
N ASP A 86 -2.58 -1.45 -17.02
CA ASP A 86 -2.78 -0.01 -16.89
C ASP A 86 -1.71 0.68 -16.03
N ARG A 87 -0.54 0.07 -15.87
CA ARG A 87 0.58 0.63 -15.10
C ARG A 87 1.25 1.73 -15.90
N VAL A 88 1.44 2.89 -15.25
CA VAL A 88 2.02 4.07 -15.89
C VAL A 88 3.45 4.29 -15.44
N PHE A 89 4.35 4.45 -16.40
CA PHE A 89 5.79 4.68 -16.18
C PHE A 89 6.28 5.87 -16.99
N PRO A 90 7.39 6.54 -16.60
CA PRO A 90 8.07 7.45 -17.50
C PRO A 90 8.57 6.68 -18.74
N VAL A 91 8.55 7.32 -19.90
CA VAL A 91 9.00 6.75 -21.19
C VAL A 91 10.47 6.29 -21.08
N SER A 92 11.28 7.03 -20.34
CA SER A 92 12.69 6.73 -20.09
C SER A 92 12.95 5.49 -19.24
N ASP A 93 11.93 4.95 -18.54
CA ASP A 93 12.07 3.92 -17.51
C ASP A 93 12.97 4.33 -16.32
N HIS A 94 13.13 5.63 -16.06
CA HIS A 94 13.93 6.16 -14.95
C HIS A 94 13.09 6.98 -13.98
N SER A 95 13.06 6.54 -12.72
CA SER A 95 12.39 7.27 -11.61
C SER A 95 12.98 8.67 -11.37
N SER A 96 14.24 8.90 -11.77
CA SER A 96 14.90 10.21 -11.72
C SER A 96 14.15 11.30 -12.50
N ASP A 97 13.48 10.94 -13.60
CA ASP A 97 12.79 11.92 -14.43
C ASP A 97 11.50 12.42 -13.78
N VAL A 98 10.82 11.52 -13.04
CA VAL A 98 9.67 11.91 -12.20
C VAL A 98 10.13 12.86 -11.09
N ILE A 99 11.25 12.53 -10.41
CA ILE A 99 11.82 13.40 -9.36
C ILE A 99 12.24 14.76 -9.94
N ALA A 100 12.89 14.76 -11.11
CA ALA A 100 13.30 15.99 -11.79
C ALA A 100 12.11 16.87 -12.20
N ALA A 101 10.97 16.28 -12.60
CA ALA A 101 9.73 17.02 -12.86
C ALA A 101 9.26 17.76 -11.61
N PHE A 102 9.19 17.07 -10.46
CA PHE A 102 8.86 17.73 -9.18
C PHE A 102 9.86 18.81 -8.78
N GLN A 103 11.16 18.59 -8.99
CA GLN A 103 12.20 19.58 -8.67
C GLN A 103 12.05 20.85 -9.52
N ARG A 104 11.71 20.70 -10.81
CA ARG A 104 11.42 21.86 -11.69
C ARG A 104 10.25 22.67 -11.16
N GLU A 105 9.15 22.02 -10.80
CA GLU A 105 7.96 22.68 -10.28
C GLU A 105 8.20 23.34 -8.91
N LEU A 106 8.88 22.68 -8.00
CA LEU A 106 9.28 23.27 -6.71
C LEU A 106 10.13 24.54 -6.90
N LYS A 107 11.07 24.52 -7.87
CA LYS A 107 11.89 25.68 -8.23
C LYS A 107 11.06 26.79 -8.90
N ARG A 108 10.15 26.44 -9.81
CA ARG A 108 9.27 27.40 -10.50
C ARG A 108 8.42 28.19 -9.50
N HIS A 109 7.95 27.54 -8.46
CA HIS A 109 7.15 28.16 -7.40
C HIS A 109 7.97 28.72 -6.23
N ASN A 110 9.31 28.80 -6.34
CA ASN A 110 10.22 29.32 -5.32
C ASN A 110 10.06 28.65 -3.94
N VAL A 111 9.78 27.33 -3.91
CA VAL A 111 9.70 26.57 -2.67
C VAL A 111 11.08 26.49 -2.03
N GLU A 112 11.20 26.92 -0.75
CA GLU A 112 12.40 26.72 0.03
C GLU A 112 12.60 25.23 0.35
N ILE A 113 13.77 24.67 0.12
CA ILE A 113 14.06 23.25 0.36
C ILE A 113 15.21 23.14 1.37
N LEU A 114 14.92 22.52 2.52
CA LEU A 114 15.88 22.23 3.59
C LEU A 114 16.18 20.73 3.61
N LEU A 115 17.29 20.35 2.99
CA LEU A 115 17.83 18.97 3.01
C LEU A 115 18.65 18.73 4.29
N ASN A 116 18.92 17.46 4.60
CA ASN A 116 19.65 17.03 5.81
C ASN A 116 19.07 17.68 7.10
N THR A 117 17.76 17.95 7.10
CA THR A 117 17.10 18.69 8.15
C THR A 117 16.01 17.83 8.80
N THR A 118 16.19 17.51 10.08
CA THR A 118 15.29 16.63 10.83
C THR A 118 14.39 17.41 11.75
N VAL A 119 13.09 17.18 11.67
CA VAL A 119 12.10 17.73 12.60
C VAL A 119 12.10 16.91 13.88
N LYS A 120 12.27 17.57 15.03
CA LYS A 120 12.22 16.97 16.35
C LYS A 120 10.79 16.82 16.84
N SER A 121 9.99 17.91 16.75
CA SER A 121 8.61 17.97 17.26
C SER A 121 7.79 19.04 16.58
N LEU A 122 6.48 18.89 16.63
CA LEU A 122 5.52 19.95 16.32
C LEU A 122 5.48 20.98 17.44
N ILE A 123 5.15 22.23 17.10
CA ILE A 123 4.80 23.28 18.06
C ILE A 123 3.30 23.50 17.94
N ILE A 124 2.57 23.19 19.01
CA ILE A 124 1.11 23.30 19.06
C ILE A 124 0.76 24.21 20.22
N HIS A 125 0.01 25.27 19.94
CA HIS A 125 -0.55 26.12 20.96
C HIS A 125 -1.85 25.53 21.49
N GLU A 126 -1.93 25.43 22.82
CA GLU A 126 -3.17 25.19 23.55
C GLU A 126 -3.88 26.54 23.70
N PRO A 127 -5.22 26.60 23.67
CA PRO A 127 -5.92 27.84 23.99
C PRO A 127 -5.62 28.24 25.44
N ASP A 128 -5.45 29.54 25.68
CA ASP A 128 -5.35 30.07 27.03
C ASP A 128 -6.59 29.69 27.86
N ARG A 129 -6.35 29.16 29.04
CA ARG A 129 -7.41 28.79 29.99
C ARG A 129 -8.10 29.99 30.63
N ALA A 130 -7.85 31.20 30.15
CA ALA A 130 -8.37 32.43 30.70
C ALA A 130 -9.56 32.90 29.87
N ASP A 131 -10.80 32.43 30.14
CA ASP A 131 -12.03 33.21 29.95
C ASP A 131 -13.31 32.42 30.27
N ASP A 132 -13.20 31.34 31.10
CA ASP A 132 -14.42 30.66 31.60
C ASP A 132 -14.97 31.37 32.89
N ASN A 133 -14.52 32.60 33.23
CA ASN A 133 -14.97 33.36 34.39
C ASN A 133 -15.65 34.68 34.02
N GLU A 134 -16.39 34.76 32.92
CA GLU A 134 -17.40 35.81 32.85
C GLU A 134 -18.72 35.30 33.44
N SER A 135 -18.92 35.71 34.66
CA SER A 135 -20.08 35.59 35.51
C SER A 135 -21.41 35.84 34.76
N TYR A 136 -22.22 34.84 34.66
CA TYR A 136 -23.66 35.03 34.51
C TYR A 136 -24.26 35.44 35.87
N SER A 137 -24.28 36.73 36.12
CA SER A 137 -25.19 37.34 37.09
C SER A 137 -26.36 37.95 36.34
N GLY A 138 -27.56 37.43 36.50
CA GLY A 138 -28.73 38.21 36.12
C GLY A 138 -29.93 37.41 35.60
N GLN A 139 -30.78 36.95 36.53
CA GLN A 139 -32.27 36.98 36.53
C GLN A 139 -33.08 36.17 35.48
N SER A 140 -33.61 35.11 36.00
CA SER A 140 -35.00 34.56 36.00
C SER A 140 -36.03 34.87 34.88
N ARG A 141 -36.78 33.78 34.58
CA ARG A 141 -38.11 33.65 33.98
C ARG A 141 -38.16 33.63 32.46
N ASP A 142 -38.71 32.67 31.78
CA ASP A 142 -39.96 31.97 31.92
C ASP A 142 -40.01 30.68 31.11
N MET A 143 -40.93 29.77 31.43
CA MET A 143 -41.14 28.45 30.79
C MET A 143 -41.65 28.56 29.35
N SER A 144 -41.10 27.74 28.46
CA SER A 144 -41.89 27.00 27.43
C SER A 144 -41.13 25.76 26.94
N VAL A 145 -41.77 24.61 27.17
CA VAL A 145 -41.35 23.26 26.75
C VAL A 145 -41.54 23.13 25.24
N GLY A 146 -40.56 22.64 24.52
CA GLY A 146 -40.75 22.18 23.16
C GLY A 146 -39.53 22.07 22.30
N LYS A 147 -39.02 20.84 22.10
CA LYS A 147 -38.22 20.37 20.96
C LYS A 147 -36.79 20.90 20.80
N GLU A 148 -35.83 20.34 21.54
CA GLU A 148 -34.41 20.52 21.29
C GLU A 148 -33.59 19.21 21.40
N GLN A 149 -33.98 18.14 20.68
CA GLN A 149 -33.11 16.94 20.59
C GLN A 149 -32.29 16.85 19.30
N GLY A 150 -32.35 17.87 18.41
CA GLY A 150 -31.66 17.86 17.12
C GLY A 150 -30.42 18.75 17.01
N ARG A 151 -30.19 19.66 17.97
CA ARG A 151 -29.12 20.66 17.88
C ARG A 151 -27.82 20.29 18.60
N GLU A 152 -27.86 19.48 19.64
CA GLU A 152 -26.67 19.17 20.45
C GLU A 152 -25.59 18.34 19.70
N LYS A 153 -25.92 17.64 18.61
CA LYS A 153 -24.93 16.90 17.81
C LYS A 153 -24.08 17.79 16.87
N LYS A 154 -24.56 18.99 16.51
CA LYS A 154 -23.81 19.90 15.62
C LYS A 154 -22.81 20.80 16.34
N ASP A 155 -23.00 21.08 17.62
CA ASP A 155 -22.14 22.00 18.36
C ASP A 155 -20.91 21.34 19.01
N LYS A 156 -20.82 20.02 19.03
CA LYS A 156 -19.64 19.29 19.56
C LYS A 156 -18.36 19.53 18.76
N TRP A 157 -18.46 20.06 17.55
CA TRP A 157 -17.34 20.32 16.63
C TRP A 157 -16.83 21.77 16.68
N ARG A 158 -17.45 22.66 17.44
CA ARG A 158 -17.12 24.10 17.49
C ARG A 158 -15.99 24.47 18.44
N LYS A 159 -15.43 23.55 19.22
CA LYS A 159 -14.30 23.84 20.13
C LYS A 159 -12.98 23.28 19.53
N ILE A 160 -12.54 23.78 18.37
CA ILE A 160 -11.15 23.61 17.94
C ILE A 160 -10.33 24.54 18.86
N LYS A 161 -9.65 23.96 19.82
CA LYS A 161 -8.92 24.69 20.84
C LYS A 161 -7.41 24.71 20.61
N ARG A 162 -6.88 23.86 19.72
CA ARG A 162 -5.44 23.67 19.47
C ARG A 162 -5.10 24.08 18.04
N ARG A 163 -3.96 24.77 17.88
CA ARG A 163 -3.48 25.18 16.54
C ARG A 163 -1.99 24.91 16.42
N VAL A 164 -1.55 24.38 15.25
CA VAL A 164 -0.12 24.28 14.94
C VAL A 164 0.47 25.68 14.76
N ALA A 165 1.69 25.89 15.27
CA ALA A 165 2.42 27.16 15.15
C ALA A 165 3.78 26.97 14.46
N GLY A 166 4.15 25.74 14.09
CA GLY A 166 5.38 25.44 13.41
C GLY A 166 6.02 24.14 13.86
N VAL A 167 7.31 24.03 13.61
CA VAL A 167 8.11 22.85 13.95
C VAL A 167 9.41 23.25 14.66
N ARG A 168 9.90 22.36 15.53
CA ARG A 168 11.23 22.45 16.14
C ARG A 168 12.15 21.43 15.46
N LEU A 169 13.29 21.89 15.01
CA LEU A 169 14.32 21.05 14.40
C LEU A 169 15.22 20.41 15.46
N THR A 170 15.98 19.38 15.07
CA THR A 170 16.92 18.69 15.96
C THR A 170 18.13 19.57 16.35
N ASP A 171 18.48 20.54 15.53
CA ASP A 171 19.53 21.54 15.80
C ASP A 171 19.07 22.70 16.72
N GLY A 172 17.81 22.65 17.16
CA GLY A 172 17.21 23.65 18.07
C GLY A 172 16.47 24.80 17.37
N ARG A 173 16.65 25.01 16.08
CA ARG A 173 15.92 26.04 15.32
C ARG A 173 14.40 25.78 15.37
N ILE A 174 13.65 26.88 15.36
CA ILE A 174 12.19 26.88 15.26
C ILE A 174 11.82 27.49 13.91
N LEU A 175 11.00 26.79 13.16
CA LEU A 175 10.38 27.31 11.94
C LEU A 175 8.90 27.55 12.26
N ALA A 176 8.50 28.81 12.34
CA ALA A 176 7.10 29.19 12.54
C ALA A 176 6.31 28.93 11.25
N ALA A 177 5.09 28.43 11.38
CA ALA A 177 4.22 28.18 10.25
C ALA A 177 2.74 28.20 10.69
N HIS A 178 1.86 28.72 9.83
CA HIS A 178 0.41 28.69 10.04
C HIS A 178 -0.16 27.29 9.78
N SER A 179 0.49 26.53 8.87
CA SER A 179 0.09 25.18 8.51
C SER A 179 1.32 24.25 8.41
N VAL A 180 1.16 23.01 8.84
CA VAL A 180 2.17 21.95 8.74
C VAL A 180 1.56 20.72 8.10
N ILE A 181 2.15 20.25 7.01
CA ILE A 181 1.70 19.05 6.28
C ILE A 181 2.71 17.93 6.52
N ILE A 182 2.28 16.83 7.12
CA ILE A 182 3.10 15.65 7.41
C ILE A 182 2.97 14.64 6.26
N CYS A 183 4.06 14.47 5.51
CA CYS A 183 4.17 13.54 4.38
C CYS A 183 5.38 12.60 4.54
N THR A 184 5.64 12.14 5.74
CA THR A 184 6.87 11.40 6.10
C THR A 184 6.87 9.94 5.67
N GLY A 185 5.78 9.45 5.06
CA GLY A 185 5.61 8.04 4.73
C GLY A 185 5.35 7.16 5.96
N GLY A 186 5.42 5.85 5.76
CA GLY A 186 5.22 4.84 6.81
C GLY A 186 6.52 4.33 7.42
N LEU A 187 6.68 2.99 7.47
CA LEU A 187 7.83 2.29 8.02
C LEU A 187 8.58 1.45 6.97
N SER A 188 8.01 1.25 5.78
CA SER A 188 8.61 0.43 4.73
C SER A 188 9.81 1.14 4.08
N TYR A 189 10.86 0.35 3.78
CA TYR A 189 12.17 0.85 3.32
C TYR A 189 12.75 1.93 4.24
N PRO A 190 13.03 1.63 5.52
CA PRO A 190 13.48 2.63 6.50
C PRO A 190 14.74 3.38 6.08
N ALA A 191 15.62 2.75 5.30
CA ALA A 191 16.81 3.40 4.72
C ALA A 191 16.51 4.58 3.78
N THR A 192 15.26 4.71 3.32
CA THR A 192 14.80 5.85 2.51
C THR A 192 14.29 7.03 3.33
N GLY A 193 14.25 6.89 4.65
CA GLY A 193 13.77 7.92 5.56
C GLY A 193 12.40 7.64 6.18
N SER A 194 11.72 6.55 5.80
CA SER A 194 10.42 6.14 6.36
C SER A 194 10.62 5.44 7.72
N THR A 195 10.86 6.21 8.78
CA THR A 195 11.21 5.73 10.13
C THR A 195 10.11 5.93 11.16
N GLY A 196 8.89 6.31 10.72
CA GLY A 196 7.73 6.49 11.58
C GLY A 196 7.64 7.86 12.29
N ASP A 197 8.42 8.84 11.86
CA ASP A 197 8.38 10.19 12.46
C ASP A 197 6.98 10.79 12.45
N GLY A 198 6.23 10.65 11.35
CA GLY A 198 4.86 11.17 11.26
C GLY A 198 3.89 10.48 12.22
N HIS A 199 4.07 9.18 12.47
CA HIS A 199 3.27 8.46 13.45
C HIS A 199 3.54 8.97 14.87
N ARG A 200 4.82 9.26 15.18
CA ARG A 200 5.21 9.88 16.46
C ARG A 200 4.59 11.28 16.60
N PHE A 201 4.70 12.13 15.57
CA PHE A 201 4.09 13.47 15.59
C PHE A 201 2.57 13.41 15.77
N ALA A 202 1.90 12.44 15.15
CA ALA A 202 0.47 12.24 15.34
C ALA A 202 0.14 11.83 16.78
N THR A 203 0.90 10.90 17.35
CA THR A 203 0.72 10.48 18.76
C THR A 203 0.97 11.62 19.73
N ASP A 204 2.04 12.40 19.52
CA ASP A 204 2.38 13.58 20.34
C ASP A 204 1.28 14.66 20.23
N ALA A 205 0.63 14.77 19.06
CA ALA A 205 -0.55 15.64 18.87
C ALA A 205 -1.86 15.06 19.45
N GLY A 206 -1.83 13.88 20.08
CA GLY A 206 -3.01 13.23 20.66
C GLY A 206 -3.90 12.52 19.65
N LEU A 207 -3.43 12.27 18.43
CA LEU A 207 -4.17 11.56 17.39
C LEU A 207 -3.97 10.04 17.53
N LYS A 208 -5.01 9.28 17.18
CA LYS A 208 -4.93 7.82 17.17
C LYS A 208 -4.11 7.33 15.98
N VAL A 209 -3.14 6.45 16.25
CA VAL A 209 -2.39 5.71 15.25
C VAL A 209 -2.80 4.24 15.30
N VAL A 210 -3.18 3.69 14.15
CA VAL A 210 -3.47 2.26 13.98
C VAL A 210 -2.14 1.51 13.88
N THR A 211 -2.04 0.37 14.56
CA THR A 211 -0.82 -0.45 14.57
C THR A 211 -0.36 -0.75 13.15
N CYS A 212 0.89 -0.40 12.86
CA CYS A 212 1.50 -0.63 11.55
C CYS A 212 1.96 -2.08 11.40
N SER A 213 1.88 -2.58 10.17
CA SER A 213 2.44 -3.86 9.74
C SER A 213 2.95 -3.79 8.30
N PRO A 214 3.95 -4.62 7.92
CA PRO A 214 4.38 -4.74 6.53
C PRO A 214 3.23 -5.14 5.63
N SER A 215 3.17 -4.59 4.41
CA SER A 215 2.20 -4.95 3.38
C SER A 215 2.85 -4.89 2.00
N LEU A 216 2.30 -5.61 1.02
CA LEU A 216 2.96 -5.87 -0.26
C LEU A 216 4.38 -6.43 -0.03
N VAL A 217 4.45 -7.53 0.70
CA VAL A 217 5.67 -8.11 1.23
C VAL A 217 5.74 -9.61 0.89
N PRO A 218 6.92 -10.21 0.64
CA PRO A 218 7.05 -11.65 0.40
C PRO A 218 6.58 -12.49 1.58
N PHE A 219 6.15 -13.73 1.31
CA PHE A 219 5.85 -14.74 2.33
C PHE A 219 7.04 -15.66 2.60
N GLU A 220 7.23 -15.97 3.87
CA GLU A 220 8.04 -17.09 4.35
C GLU A 220 7.15 -18.34 4.44
N VAL A 221 7.69 -19.51 4.06
CA VAL A 221 6.95 -20.77 4.02
C VAL A 221 7.71 -21.88 4.72
N GLU A 222 7.00 -22.94 5.14
CA GLU A 222 7.59 -24.14 5.78
C GLU A 222 8.35 -25.04 4.82
N GLU A 223 7.99 -25.01 3.53
CA GLU A 223 8.44 -25.98 2.52
C GLU A 223 9.86 -25.66 2.00
N ASP A 224 10.84 -26.45 2.41
CA ASP A 224 12.27 -26.28 2.06
C ASP A 224 12.52 -26.36 0.56
N TRP A 225 11.69 -27.09 -0.20
CA TRP A 225 11.84 -27.23 -1.65
C TRP A 225 11.66 -25.89 -2.41
N CYS A 226 11.09 -24.88 -1.78
CA CYS A 226 11.03 -23.53 -2.38
C CYS A 226 12.42 -22.97 -2.66
N ALA A 227 13.41 -23.25 -1.81
CA ALA A 227 14.79 -22.83 -2.02
C ALA A 227 15.43 -23.48 -3.26
N GLU A 228 15.07 -24.71 -3.61
CA GLU A 228 15.50 -25.39 -4.83
C GLU A 228 15.00 -24.66 -6.10
N LEU A 229 13.86 -23.96 -5.98
CA LEU A 229 13.23 -23.18 -7.05
C LEU A 229 13.64 -21.70 -7.06
N MET A 230 14.52 -21.25 -6.18
CA MET A 230 14.95 -19.85 -6.08
C MET A 230 15.23 -19.24 -7.47
N GLY A 231 14.61 -18.09 -7.77
CA GLY A 231 14.73 -17.39 -9.04
C GLY A 231 13.78 -17.88 -10.16
N LEU A 232 13.03 -18.96 -9.94
CA LEU A 232 12.01 -19.40 -10.89
C LEU A 232 10.79 -18.50 -10.79
N SER A 233 10.47 -17.78 -11.88
CA SER A 233 9.21 -17.07 -12.04
C SER A 233 8.19 -17.94 -12.74
N LEU A 234 6.99 -18.05 -12.16
CA LEU A 234 5.83 -18.64 -12.79
C LEU A 234 4.93 -17.54 -13.35
N LYS A 235 4.56 -17.67 -14.61
CA LYS A 235 3.60 -16.78 -15.29
C LYS A 235 2.27 -17.49 -15.49
N ASN A 236 1.17 -16.71 -15.46
CA ASN A 236 -0.17 -17.25 -15.71
C ASN A 236 -0.55 -18.37 -14.73
N VAL A 237 -0.28 -18.19 -13.45
CA VAL A 237 -0.75 -19.05 -12.35
C VAL A 237 -1.86 -18.36 -11.59
N GLU A 238 -2.71 -19.14 -10.91
CA GLU A 238 -3.65 -18.62 -9.92
C GLU A 238 -3.13 -18.95 -8.53
N VAL A 239 -3.27 -17.99 -7.61
CA VAL A 239 -2.89 -18.15 -6.20
C VAL A 239 -4.12 -17.91 -5.33
N LYS A 240 -4.32 -18.77 -4.32
CA LYS A 240 -5.34 -18.64 -3.27
C LYS A 240 -4.68 -18.62 -1.91
N LEU A 241 -5.01 -17.62 -1.09
CA LEU A 241 -4.62 -17.57 0.31
C LEU A 241 -5.82 -17.95 1.18
N ILE A 242 -5.66 -18.96 2.02
CA ILE A 242 -6.71 -19.49 2.90
C ILE A 242 -6.22 -19.44 4.35
N LEU A 243 -7.08 -18.98 5.26
CA LEU A 243 -6.86 -19.00 6.70
C LEU A 243 -8.14 -19.49 7.38
N GLY A 244 -8.03 -20.50 8.24
CA GLY A 244 -9.18 -21.05 8.96
C GLY A 244 -10.32 -21.52 8.04
N GLY A 245 -10.00 -22.07 6.87
CA GLY A 245 -10.98 -22.47 5.87
C GLY A 245 -11.57 -21.34 5.03
N GLN A 246 -11.29 -20.08 5.37
CA GLN A 246 -11.78 -18.92 4.63
C GLN A 246 -10.78 -18.48 3.55
N GLU A 247 -11.26 -18.27 2.33
CA GLU A 247 -10.48 -17.68 1.25
C GLU A 247 -10.33 -16.16 1.47
N LEU A 248 -9.09 -15.73 1.73
CA LEU A 248 -8.76 -14.32 1.97
C LEU A 248 -8.42 -13.58 0.68
N TYR A 249 -7.80 -14.30 -0.27
CA TYR A 249 -7.34 -13.73 -1.53
C TYR A 249 -7.35 -14.80 -2.61
N ARG A 250 -7.70 -14.37 -3.81
CA ARG A 250 -7.54 -15.12 -5.06
C ARG A 250 -7.06 -14.16 -6.14
N GLY A 251 -6.04 -14.55 -6.89
CA GLY A 251 -5.52 -13.73 -7.98
C GLY A 251 -4.85 -14.55 -9.06
N PHE A 252 -4.82 -14.01 -10.27
CA PHE A 252 -4.16 -14.59 -11.44
C PHE A 252 -3.02 -13.68 -11.90
N GLY A 253 -1.86 -14.26 -12.23
CA GLY A 253 -0.71 -13.49 -12.74
C GLY A 253 0.63 -14.17 -12.56
N GLU A 254 1.61 -13.43 -12.03
CA GLU A 254 3.00 -13.86 -11.90
C GLU A 254 3.41 -13.98 -10.43
N MET A 255 4.21 -15.01 -10.12
CA MET A 255 4.87 -15.19 -8.84
C MET A 255 6.33 -15.60 -9.02
N LEU A 256 7.11 -15.49 -7.96
CA LEU A 256 8.54 -15.81 -7.93
C LEU A 256 8.85 -16.69 -6.70
N PHE A 257 9.61 -17.75 -6.89
CA PHE A 257 10.21 -18.50 -5.78
C PHE A 257 11.51 -17.85 -5.30
N THR A 258 11.70 -17.82 -3.99
CA THR A 258 12.90 -17.31 -3.31
C THR A 258 13.49 -18.38 -2.40
N HIS A 259 14.64 -18.11 -1.80
CA HIS A 259 15.27 -19.06 -0.87
C HIS A 259 14.51 -19.22 0.46
N PHE A 260 13.62 -18.28 0.80
CA PHE A 260 12.81 -18.30 2.04
C PHE A 260 11.33 -18.62 1.78
N GLY A 261 10.90 -18.72 0.53
CA GLY A 261 9.50 -18.92 0.19
C GLY A 261 9.11 -18.31 -1.14
N VAL A 262 8.12 -17.40 -1.15
CA VAL A 262 7.53 -16.87 -2.37
C VAL A 262 7.35 -15.37 -2.37
N SER A 263 7.42 -14.77 -3.57
CA SER A 263 7.31 -13.34 -3.83
C SER A 263 6.63 -13.10 -5.19
N GLY A 264 6.75 -11.89 -5.72
CA GLY A 264 6.18 -11.49 -7.02
C GLY A 264 4.79 -10.85 -6.88
N PRO A 265 4.26 -10.25 -7.96
CA PRO A 265 3.07 -9.40 -7.89
C PRO A 265 1.84 -10.04 -7.22
N LEU A 266 1.57 -11.31 -7.51
CA LEU A 266 0.47 -12.06 -6.88
C LEU A 266 0.66 -12.21 -5.38
N ILE A 267 1.86 -12.61 -4.96
CA ILE A 267 2.18 -12.87 -3.56
C ILE A 267 2.16 -11.58 -2.76
N LEU A 268 2.73 -10.50 -3.32
CA LEU A 268 2.70 -9.18 -2.71
C LEU A 268 1.25 -8.71 -2.50
N SER A 269 0.38 -8.89 -3.50
CA SER A 269 -1.05 -8.58 -3.35
C SER A 269 -1.74 -9.46 -2.30
N ALA A 270 -1.46 -10.77 -2.27
CA ALA A 270 -2.00 -11.69 -1.27
C ALA A 270 -1.61 -11.28 0.16
N SER A 271 -0.37 -10.78 0.35
CA SER A 271 0.12 -10.37 1.66
C SER A 271 -0.66 -9.19 2.26
N SER A 272 -1.29 -8.35 1.43
CA SER A 272 -2.16 -7.26 1.92
C SER A 272 -3.38 -7.77 2.68
N PHE A 273 -3.78 -9.01 2.47
CA PHE A 273 -4.90 -9.64 3.17
C PHE A 273 -4.47 -10.49 4.37
N TYR A 274 -3.18 -10.82 4.46
CA TYR A 274 -2.63 -11.60 5.57
C TYR A 274 -2.59 -10.80 6.87
N GLY A 275 -3.05 -11.41 7.98
CA GLY A 275 -2.99 -10.80 9.31
C GLY A 275 -3.94 -9.63 9.55
N ARG A 276 -4.99 -9.41 8.72
CA ARG A 276 -6.07 -8.48 9.02
C ARG A 276 -6.92 -9.02 10.16
N LYS A 277 -7.27 -8.16 11.12
CA LYS A 277 -8.00 -8.54 12.36
C LYS A 277 -9.43 -9.06 12.13
N ASP A 278 -10.00 -8.84 10.96
CA ASP A 278 -11.40 -9.17 10.65
C ASP A 278 -11.65 -10.67 10.44
N TYR A 279 -10.60 -11.47 10.44
CA TYR A 279 -10.71 -12.92 10.31
C TYR A 279 -10.68 -13.57 11.69
N LYS A 280 -11.83 -14.06 12.14
CA LYS A 280 -11.97 -14.80 13.39
C LYS A 280 -11.16 -16.08 13.31
N LYS A 281 -10.31 -16.33 14.31
CA LYS A 281 -9.72 -17.62 14.54
C LYS A 281 -10.80 -18.53 15.09
N ASP A 282 -11.43 -19.34 14.27
CA ASP A 282 -12.52 -20.22 14.70
C ASP A 282 -12.05 -21.49 15.44
N SER A 283 -10.76 -21.81 15.42
CA SER A 283 -10.17 -22.90 16.24
C SER A 283 -8.65 -22.83 16.32
N GLU A 284 -8.06 -23.27 17.43
CA GLU A 284 -6.60 -23.36 17.62
C GLU A 284 -5.92 -24.37 16.67
N ASN A 285 -6.68 -25.31 16.11
CA ASN A 285 -6.14 -26.38 15.26
C ASN A 285 -6.04 -26.01 13.77
N ASP A 286 -6.65 -24.88 13.33
CA ASP A 286 -6.68 -24.43 11.91
C ASP A 286 -6.00 -23.05 11.73
N SER A 287 -5.00 -22.78 12.57
CA SER A 287 -4.34 -21.46 12.63
C SER A 287 -3.28 -21.22 11.55
N LYS A 288 -2.93 -22.24 10.73
CA LYS A 288 -1.93 -22.10 9.68
C LYS A 288 -2.53 -21.51 8.41
N SER A 289 -1.94 -20.44 7.92
CA SER A 289 -2.29 -19.89 6.62
C SER A 289 -1.76 -20.78 5.50
N ARG A 290 -2.63 -21.16 4.58
CA ARG A 290 -2.31 -21.98 3.42
C ARG A 290 -2.35 -21.14 2.14
N LEU A 291 -1.30 -21.29 1.33
CA LEU A 291 -1.26 -20.74 -0.02
C LEU A 291 -1.36 -21.91 -1.01
N TYR A 292 -2.32 -21.87 -1.92
CA TYR A 292 -2.45 -22.85 -2.97
C TYR A 292 -2.14 -22.21 -4.32
N ILE A 293 -1.31 -22.88 -5.12
CA ILE A 293 -0.92 -22.43 -6.45
C ILE A 293 -1.54 -23.37 -7.47
N ASP A 294 -2.38 -22.84 -8.35
CA ASP A 294 -2.83 -23.51 -9.55
C ASP A 294 -1.85 -23.23 -10.70
N LEU A 295 -1.10 -24.24 -11.10
CA LEU A 295 -0.08 -24.13 -12.14
C LEU A 295 -0.66 -24.09 -13.57
N LYS A 296 -1.93 -24.45 -13.74
CA LYS A 296 -2.65 -24.53 -15.03
C LYS A 296 -4.08 -24.01 -14.92
N PRO A 297 -4.29 -22.74 -14.56
CA PRO A 297 -5.63 -22.19 -14.27
C PRO A 297 -6.55 -22.15 -15.49
N ALA A 298 -5.99 -22.15 -16.72
CA ALA A 298 -6.77 -22.19 -17.95
C ALA A 298 -7.43 -23.56 -18.24
N MET A 299 -7.13 -24.60 -17.46
CA MET A 299 -7.69 -25.94 -17.62
C MET A 299 -8.41 -26.34 -16.31
N ASP A 300 -9.61 -26.86 -16.44
CA ASP A 300 -10.24 -27.58 -15.34
C ASP A 300 -9.53 -28.94 -15.07
N PRO A 301 -9.79 -29.59 -13.93
CA PRO A 301 -9.15 -30.87 -13.60
C PRO A 301 -9.35 -31.98 -14.65
N GLU A 302 -10.51 -32.01 -15.29
CA GLU A 302 -10.83 -33.02 -16.31
C GLU A 302 -10.07 -32.77 -17.63
N GLN A 303 -9.99 -31.50 -18.03
CA GLN A 303 -9.21 -31.09 -19.20
C GLN A 303 -7.72 -31.38 -18.98
N LEU A 304 -7.21 -31.13 -17.77
CA LEU A 304 -5.83 -31.41 -17.41
C LEU A 304 -5.57 -32.93 -17.39
N ASP A 305 -6.47 -33.75 -16.86
CA ASP A 305 -6.35 -35.22 -16.88
C ASP A 305 -6.30 -35.77 -18.33
N ARG A 306 -7.19 -35.28 -19.20
CA ARG A 306 -7.16 -35.65 -20.64
C ARG A 306 -5.85 -35.23 -21.32
N ARG A 307 -5.32 -34.08 -20.97
CA ARG A 307 -4.02 -33.64 -21.48
C ARG A 307 -2.90 -34.58 -21.03
N LEU A 308 -2.85 -34.92 -19.74
CA LEU A 308 -1.84 -35.84 -19.21
C LEU A 308 -1.93 -37.20 -19.87
N LEU A 309 -3.13 -37.74 -20.10
CA LEU A 309 -3.31 -39.00 -20.85
C LEU A 309 -2.71 -38.93 -22.25
N ARG A 310 -2.96 -37.86 -22.99
CA ARG A 310 -2.39 -37.67 -24.33
C ARG A 310 -0.86 -37.54 -24.28
N ASP A 311 -0.34 -36.69 -23.38
CA ASP A 311 1.09 -36.44 -23.24
C ASP A 311 1.82 -37.73 -22.80
N PHE A 312 1.20 -38.60 -21.99
CA PHE A 312 1.72 -39.91 -21.59
C PHE A 312 1.66 -40.95 -22.72
N GLU A 313 0.60 -40.97 -23.51
CA GLU A 313 0.51 -41.86 -24.67
C GLU A 313 1.60 -41.55 -25.75
N GLU A 314 1.82 -40.24 -26.01
CA GLU A 314 2.89 -39.79 -26.92
C GLU A 314 4.29 -40.15 -26.40
N ASN A 315 4.45 -40.31 -25.09
CA ASN A 315 5.74 -40.56 -24.41
C ASN A 315 5.76 -41.91 -23.68
N LYS A 316 4.91 -42.89 -24.01
CA LYS A 316 4.59 -44.09 -23.23
C LYS A 316 5.78 -44.92 -22.71
N ASN A 317 6.90 -44.86 -23.40
CA ASN A 317 8.12 -45.59 -23.02
C ASN A 317 9.10 -44.73 -22.17
N LYS A 318 8.82 -43.44 -21.99
CA LYS A 318 9.68 -42.58 -21.17
C LYS A 318 9.40 -42.78 -19.69
N GLN A 319 10.43 -42.60 -18.88
CA GLN A 319 10.30 -42.51 -17.45
C GLN A 319 9.54 -41.22 -17.06
N PHE A 320 8.78 -41.25 -15.97
CA PHE A 320 7.96 -40.15 -15.49
C PHE A 320 8.72 -38.81 -15.39
N LYS A 321 9.93 -38.83 -14.78
CA LYS A 321 10.80 -37.65 -14.66
C LYS A 321 11.15 -36.99 -16.01
N ASN A 322 11.15 -37.74 -17.10
CA ASN A 322 11.54 -37.29 -18.44
C ASN A 322 10.34 -36.89 -19.31
N ALA A 323 9.11 -37.16 -18.86
CA ALA A 323 7.89 -36.96 -19.66
C ALA A 323 7.22 -35.60 -19.37
N LEU A 324 7.72 -34.81 -18.42
CA LEU A 324 7.05 -33.60 -17.93
C LEU A 324 7.56 -32.30 -18.57
N SER A 325 8.50 -32.34 -19.49
CA SER A 325 9.13 -31.17 -20.12
C SER A 325 8.17 -30.26 -20.90
N GLY A 326 7.07 -30.80 -21.43
CA GLY A 326 5.99 -30.03 -22.06
C GLY A 326 4.98 -29.40 -21.09
N LEU A 327 5.05 -29.79 -19.81
CA LEU A 327 4.09 -29.37 -18.80
C LEU A 327 4.64 -28.28 -17.86
N PHE A 328 5.91 -28.35 -17.47
CA PHE A 328 6.56 -27.48 -16.51
C PHE A 328 7.89 -26.90 -16.99
N PRO A 329 8.31 -25.76 -16.44
CA PRO A 329 9.70 -25.30 -16.54
C PRO A 329 10.66 -26.38 -15.98
N GLY A 330 11.82 -26.56 -16.62
CA GLY A 330 12.77 -27.62 -16.28
C GLY A 330 13.14 -27.64 -14.79
N LYS A 331 13.31 -26.48 -14.16
CA LYS A 331 13.65 -26.37 -12.74
C LYS A 331 12.53 -26.86 -11.81
N LEU A 332 11.26 -26.78 -12.22
CA LEU A 332 10.11 -27.24 -11.43
C LEU A 332 9.91 -28.76 -11.49
N ILE A 333 10.37 -29.44 -12.55
CA ILE A 333 10.12 -30.86 -12.78
C ILE A 333 10.60 -31.74 -11.62
N PRO A 334 11.85 -31.65 -11.11
CA PRO A 334 12.31 -32.49 -10.02
C PRO A 334 11.44 -32.36 -8.75
N VAL A 335 11.03 -31.15 -8.43
CA VAL A 335 10.17 -30.86 -7.27
C VAL A 335 8.78 -31.49 -7.45
N MET A 336 8.16 -31.31 -8.63
CA MET A 336 6.85 -31.91 -8.93
C MET A 336 6.88 -33.44 -8.95
N VAL A 337 7.95 -34.04 -9.43
CA VAL A 337 8.17 -35.50 -9.36
C VAL A 337 8.24 -35.96 -7.91
N LYS A 338 9.05 -35.28 -7.08
CA LYS A 338 9.19 -35.59 -5.64
C LYS A 338 7.84 -35.48 -4.91
N LEU A 339 7.12 -34.39 -5.14
CA LEU A 339 5.83 -34.13 -4.47
C LEU A 339 4.68 -35.02 -4.95
N SER A 340 4.76 -35.55 -6.16
CA SER A 340 3.73 -36.46 -6.70
C SER A 340 3.67 -37.81 -6.03
N GLY A 341 4.77 -38.25 -5.39
CA GLY A 341 4.93 -39.61 -4.84
C GLY A 341 5.03 -40.70 -5.87
N ILE A 342 5.05 -40.36 -7.19
CA ILE A 342 5.22 -41.31 -8.27
C ILE A 342 6.72 -41.63 -8.43
N ASP A 343 7.07 -42.93 -8.58
CA ASP A 343 8.45 -43.33 -8.83
C ASP A 343 9.02 -42.60 -10.05
N PRO A 344 10.12 -41.84 -9.93
CA PRO A 344 10.76 -41.15 -11.06
C PRO A 344 11.11 -42.01 -12.24
N GLU A 345 11.45 -43.28 -12.00
CA GLU A 345 11.88 -44.27 -13.03
C GLU A 345 10.69 -45.01 -13.65
N LYS A 346 9.49 -44.90 -13.08
CA LYS A 346 8.28 -45.55 -13.59
C LYS A 346 7.96 -45.03 -15.00
N LYS A 347 7.68 -45.96 -15.93
CA LYS A 347 7.22 -45.56 -17.25
C LYS A 347 5.84 -44.93 -17.20
N VAL A 348 5.60 -43.89 -18.03
CA VAL A 348 4.33 -43.16 -17.96
C VAL A 348 3.11 -44.01 -18.35
N ASN A 349 3.27 -45.07 -19.13
CA ASN A 349 2.20 -46.03 -19.44
C ASN A 349 1.82 -46.93 -18.26
N GLU A 350 2.64 -47.01 -17.23
CA GLU A 350 2.40 -47.78 -16.02
C GLU A 350 1.76 -46.95 -14.89
N ILE A 351 1.60 -45.61 -15.09
CA ILE A 351 0.99 -44.70 -14.14
C ILE A 351 -0.49 -45.03 -14.01
N THR A 352 -0.94 -45.36 -12.82
CA THR A 352 -2.33 -45.69 -12.53
C THR A 352 -3.25 -44.47 -12.67
N ARG A 353 -4.56 -44.70 -12.74
CA ARG A 353 -5.58 -43.65 -12.78
C ARG A 353 -5.54 -42.82 -11.48
N GLU A 354 -5.32 -43.48 -10.36
CA GLU A 354 -5.26 -42.86 -9.01
C GLU A 354 -4.05 -41.94 -8.89
N GLU A 355 -2.85 -42.41 -9.25
CA GLU A 355 -1.63 -41.58 -9.27
C GLU A 355 -1.79 -40.36 -10.19
N ARG A 356 -2.38 -40.55 -11.37
CA ARG A 356 -2.62 -39.45 -12.32
C ARG A 356 -3.62 -38.41 -11.73
N LYS A 357 -4.73 -38.86 -11.07
CA LYS A 357 -5.66 -37.95 -10.42
C LYS A 357 -5.03 -37.18 -9.28
N GLN A 358 -4.20 -37.84 -8.47
CA GLN A 358 -3.46 -37.18 -7.38
C GLN A 358 -2.49 -36.15 -7.97
N PHE A 359 -1.82 -36.48 -9.08
CA PHE A 359 -0.93 -35.54 -9.75
C PHE A 359 -1.69 -34.34 -10.36
N VAL A 360 -2.87 -34.56 -10.97
CA VAL A 360 -3.78 -33.47 -11.38
C VAL A 360 -4.12 -32.57 -10.20
N HIS A 361 -4.49 -33.15 -9.06
CA HIS A 361 -4.80 -32.40 -7.86
C HIS A 361 -3.61 -31.56 -7.40
N LEU A 362 -2.41 -32.13 -7.35
CA LEU A 362 -1.19 -31.43 -6.99
C LEU A 362 -0.91 -30.25 -7.94
N ILE A 363 -1.10 -30.41 -9.25
CA ILE A 363 -0.93 -29.33 -10.24
C ILE A 363 -1.93 -28.19 -10.01
N LYS A 364 -3.16 -28.53 -9.66
CA LYS A 364 -4.26 -27.58 -9.44
C LYS A 364 -4.21 -26.91 -8.07
N GLN A 365 -3.57 -27.53 -7.09
CA GLN A 365 -3.51 -27.08 -5.71
C GLN A 365 -2.15 -27.39 -5.07
N LEU A 366 -1.06 -26.88 -5.68
CA LEU A 366 0.27 -27.00 -5.08
C LEU A 366 0.30 -26.22 -3.75
N PRO A 367 0.41 -26.92 -2.61
CA PRO A 367 0.26 -26.29 -1.30
C PRO A 367 1.57 -25.67 -0.79
N LEU A 368 1.44 -24.53 -0.11
CA LEU A 368 2.48 -23.92 0.70
C LEU A 368 1.89 -23.51 2.06
N THR A 369 2.66 -23.68 3.11
CA THR A 369 2.30 -23.27 4.46
C THR A 369 2.99 -21.96 4.79
N VAL A 370 2.23 -20.87 4.89
CA VAL A 370 2.78 -19.55 5.24
C VAL A 370 3.10 -19.49 6.73
N THR A 371 4.35 -19.22 7.06
CA THR A 371 4.84 -19.06 8.44
C THR A 371 4.91 -17.60 8.85
N GLY A 372 5.06 -16.69 7.92
CA GLY A 372 5.18 -15.26 8.18
C GLY A 372 5.38 -14.42 6.93
N THR A 373 5.70 -13.17 7.17
CA THR A 373 6.08 -12.20 6.13
C THR A 373 7.48 -11.67 6.42
N ARG A 374 8.15 -11.21 5.37
CA ARG A 374 9.39 -10.44 5.51
C ARG A 374 9.11 -9.10 6.20
N GLY A 375 10.15 -8.48 6.74
CA GLY A 375 10.07 -7.22 7.49
C GLY A 375 9.85 -5.98 6.61
N TYR A 376 9.92 -4.82 7.27
CA TYR A 376 9.75 -3.52 6.60
C TYR A 376 10.85 -3.18 5.58
N GLU A 377 12.00 -3.83 5.66
CA GLU A 377 13.11 -3.69 4.72
C GLU A 377 12.73 -4.18 3.31
N GLU A 378 11.83 -5.17 3.23
CA GLU A 378 11.37 -5.76 1.97
C GLU A 378 9.91 -5.41 1.64
N ALA A 379 9.17 -4.84 2.58
CA ALA A 379 7.79 -4.41 2.35
C ALA A 379 7.73 -3.20 1.43
N ILE A 380 6.89 -3.25 0.40
CA ILE A 380 6.73 -2.10 -0.51
C ILE A 380 6.02 -0.95 0.21
N ILE A 381 5.01 -1.27 1.02
CA ILE A 381 4.23 -0.29 1.76
C ILE A 381 4.02 -0.72 3.22
N THR A 382 3.59 0.25 4.02
CA THR A 382 3.09 0.08 5.38
C THR A 382 1.57 0.05 5.38
N ARG A 383 0.97 -0.93 6.04
CA ARG A 383 -0.45 -0.94 6.41
C ARG A 383 -0.58 -0.42 7.83
N GLY A 384 -1.69 0.30 8.15
CA GLY A 384 -1.84 1.05 9.38
C GLY A 384 -1.30 2.47 9.25
N GLY A 385 -1.24 3.22 10.32
CA GLY A 385 -0.82 4.61 10.35
C GLY A 385 -1.83 5.52 11.05
N VAL A 386 -1.78 6.82 10.77
CA VAL A 386 -2.70 7.80 11.37
C VAL A 386 -4.14 7.46 10.98
N SER A 387 -4.99 7.25 11.99
CA SER A 387 -6.39 6.88 11.77
C SER A 387 -7.12 7.93 10.94
N VAL A 388 -7.72 7.52 9.83
CA VAL A 388 -8.50 8.42 8.95
C VAL A 388 -9.71 9.05 9.67
N LYS A 389 -10.12 8.51 10.81
CA LYS A 389 -11.18 9.10 11.65
C LYS A 389 -10.75 10.40 12.31
N GLU A 390 -9.46 10.60 12.49
CA GLU A 390 -8.85 11.83 13.03
C GLU A 390 -8.73 12.94 11.97
N ILE A 391 -8.93 12.61 10.70
CA ILE A 391 -8.67 13.49 9.55
C ILE A 391 -9.99 13.87 8.88
N ASN A 392 -10.08 15.10 8.41
CA ASN A 392 -11.16 15.55 7.54
C ASN A 392 -10.88 15.09 6.09
N PRO A 393 -11.72 14.23 5.49
CA PRO A 393 -11.49 13.69 4.15
C PRO A 393 -11.54 14.73 3.04
N SER A 394 -12.16 15.90 3.29
CA SER A 394 -12.31 16.96 2.30
C SER A 394 -11.18 17.99 2.31
N SER A 395 -10.25 17.92 3.30
CA SER A 395 -9.13 18.85 3.39
C SER A 395 -7.81 18.20 3.77
N MET A 396 -7.82 16.96 4.27
CA MET A 396 -6.67 16.27 4.91
C MET A 396 -6.22 16.94 6.21
N GLU A 397 -6.94 17.91 6.76
CA GLU A 397 -6.67 18.55 8.04
C GLU A 397 -7.08 17.64 9.20
N THR A 398 -6.35 17.70 10.31
CA THR A 398 -6.74 16.98 11.53
C THR A 398 -7.97 17.63 12.17
N ARG A 399 -8.83 16.80 12.78
CA ARG A 399 -10.01 17.30 13.51
C ARG A 399 -9.66 17.94 14.86
N ALA A 400 -8.50 17.60 15.42
CA ALA A 400 -8.09 17.99 16.79
C ALA A 400 -7.17 19.22 16.83
N VAL A 401 -6.44 19.50 15.74
CA VAL A 401 -5.45 20.59 15.69
C VAL A 401 -5.60 21.32 14.36
N LYS A 402 -6.01 22.61 14.41
CA LYS A 402 -6.14 23.46 13.23
C LYS A 402 -4.77 23.71 12.61
N GLY A 403 -4.69 23.68 11.26
CA GLY A 403 -3.47 23.89 10.50
C GLY A 403 -2.53 22.68 10.44
N LEU A 404 -2.89 21.54 11.04
CA LEU A 404 -2.10 20.31 10.97
C LEU A 404 -2.73 19.33 9.97
N PHE A 405 -1.96 18.91 8.96
CA PHE A 405 -2.41 18.04 7.87
C PHE A 405 -1.55 16.78 7.78
N PHE A 406 -2.15 15.70 7.29
CA PHE A 406 -1.45 14.45 6.99
C PHE A 406 -1.80 13.97 5.58
N ALA A 407 -0.80 13.51 4.81
CA ALA A 407 -1.00 13.01 3.46
C ALA A 407 -0.04 11.86 3.10
N GLY A 408 -0.49 10.97 2.21
CA GLY A 408 0.29 9.83 1.74
C GLY A 408 0.29 8.65 2.72
N GLU A 409 1.33 7.83 2.64
CA GLU A 409 1.46 6.54 3.33
C GLU A 409 1.57 6.65 4.88
N VAL A 410 1.65 7.83 5.44
CA VAL A 410 1.55 8.06 6.89
C VAL A 410 0.13 7.81 7.41
N LEU A 411 -0.89 7.90 6.54
CA LEU A 411 -2.29 7.63 6.84
C LEU A 411 -2.58 6.11 6.85
N ASP A 412 -3.59 5.70 7.62
CA ASP A 412 -4.13 4.33 7.60
C ASP A 412 -4.92 4.06 6.32
N VAL A 413 -4.23 4.02 5.19
CA VAL A 413 -4.73 3.68 3.86
C VAL A 413 -3.71 2.81 3.13
N ASP A 414 -4.16 1.76 2.46
CA ASP A 414 -3.31 0.90 1.65
C ASP A 414 -4.07 0.35 0.43
N ALA A 415 -3.35 0.11 -0.64
CA ALA A 415 -3.86 -0.44 -1.89
C ALA A 415 -2.94 -1.54 -2.43
N LEU A 416 -3.43 -2.31 -3.39
CA LEU A 416 -2.68 -3.36 -4.09
C LEU A 416 -1.52 -2.78 -4.89
N THR A 417 -0.68 -3.68 -5.44
CA THR A 417 0.36 -3.31 -6.40
C THR A 417 -0.23 -2.76 -7.69
N GLY A 418 0.52 -1.88 -8.39
CA GLY A 418 0.07 -1.39 -9.69
C GLY A 418 0.06 0.13 -9.87
N GLY A 419 0.63 0.89 -8.93
CA GLY A 419 0.66 2.37 -8.97
C GLY A 419 -0.35 3.05 -8.05
N PHE A 420 -1.30 2.29 -7.47
CA PHE A 420 -2.39 2.83 -6.66
C PHE A 420 -1.91 3.57 -5.41
N ASN A 421 -0.91 3.04 -4.69
CA ASN A 421 -0.39 3.68 -3.47
C ASN A 421 0.31 5.02 -3.76
N LEU A 422 0.99 5.15 -4.89
CA LEU A 422 1.57 6.43 -5.30
C LEU A 422 0.47 7.42 -5.68
N GLN A 423 -0.58 7.00 -6.40
CA GLN A 423 -1.71 7.87 -6.68
C GLN A 423 -2.37 8.39 -5.40
N ILE A 424 -2.60 7.52 -4.41
CA ILE A 424 -3.13 7.94 -3.11
C ILE A 424 -2.23 9.03 -2.49
N ALA A 425 -0.92 8.86 -2.56
CA ALA A 425 0.02 9.85 -2.02
C ALA A 425 -0.02 11.18 -2.82
N TRP A 426 -0.16 11.13 -4.15
CA TRP A 426 -0.31 12.32 -4.97
C TRP A 426 -1.61 13.06 -4.67
N SER A 427 -2.73 12.37 -4.71
CA SER A 427 -4.07 12.96 -4.52
C SER A 427 -4.25 13.55 -3.12
N THR A 428 -3.85 12.81 -2.07
CA THR A 428 -3.94 13.32 -0.70
C THR A 428 -2.95 14.44 -0.46
N GLY A 429 -1.75 14.38 -1.05
CA GLY A 429 -0.75 15.46 -0.99
C GLY A 429 -1.24 16.73 -1.68
N TYR A 430 -1.85 16.61 -2.87
CA TYR A 430 -2.44 17.74 -3.59
C TYR A 430 -3.54 18.41 -2.76
N LEU A 431 -4.50 17.62 -2.26
CA LEU A 431 -5.61 18.13 -1.46
C LEU A 431 -5.11 18.80 -0.17
N ALA A 432 -4.14 18.21 0.52
CA ALA A 432 -3.55 18.79 1.72
C ALA A 432 -2.84 20.11 1.42
N GLY A 433 -2.12 20.21 0.31
CA GLY A 433 -1.44 21.42 -0.13
C GLY A 433 -2.40 22.56 -0.40
N MET A 434 -3.43 22.30 -1.23
CA MET A 434 -4.47 23.29 -1.54
C MET A 434 -5.21 23.77 -0.29
N SER A 435 -5.57 22.84 0.61
CA SER A 435 -6.29 23.18 1.84
C SER A 435 -5.42 23.94 2.86
N ALA A 436 -4.12 23.62 2.94
CA ALA A 436 -3.20 24.31 3.84
C ALA A 436 -2.96 25.76 3.44
N ALA A 437 -2.97 26.06 2.14
CA ALA A 437 -2.86 27.43 1.63
C ALA A 437 -4.07 28.29 2.01
N GLN A 438 -5.28 27.72 2.03
CA GLN A 438 -6.53 28.43 2.37
C GLN A 438 -6.62 28.81 3.86
N VAL A 439 -5.91 28.11 4.75
CA VAL A 439 -5.89 28.45 6.20
C VAL A 439 -5.30 29.87 6.47
N LEU A 440 -4.60 30.44 5.51
CA LEU A 440 -4.02 31.79 5.62
C LEU A 440 -5.08 32.91 5.41
N GLU A 441 -6.24 32.59 4.85
CA GLU A 441 -7.29 33.57 4.54
C GLU A 441 -8.35 33.73 5.66
N ASP A 442 -8.36 32.79 6.68
CA ASP A 442 -9.24 32.78 7.87
C ASP A 442 -8.50 33.27 9.14
#